data_9d4fee58233c7cef83007b30aa1829bc
#
_entry.id   9d4fee58233c7cef83007b30aa1829bc
#
_cell.length_a   1.000
_cell.length_b   1.000
_cell.length_c   1.000
_cell.angle_alpha   90.00
_cell.angle_beta   90.00
_cell.angle_gamma   90.00
#
_symmetry.space_group_name_H-M   'P 1'
#
loop_
_entity.id
_entity.type
_entity.pdbx_description
1 polymer ?
#
loop_
_entity_poly.entity_id
_entity_poly.type
_entity_poly.pdbx_seq_one_letter_code
_entity_poly.pdbx_strand_id
1 'polypeptide(L)'
;MRKLILLLLVFVASLIAKPNVVILATGGTIAGSAAGSTNAQYDAGQLGVDILIKAVPEIQDIANVKGEQVANISSNNMTNEIWLKLAKRVNELLKSGDADGIVITHGTDTLEETAYFLNLVVKSDKPVVLVGAMRSATSMSADGPLNLYNAVSVAADKSSAGNGVLVVLNDEIHAAREVTKTNTSSVDTFKSRNTGQIGRVYYGKVVYTAKNLKKHTKNSVFDVSKLDTLPRVDIVYSHANDYGDIVEHLVKMGSKGIVHAGTGNGSIHNDVMVTLKAAQDSGV
;
A
#
# COMPACT_ATOMS: atom_id res chain seq x y z
N MET A 1 -31.69 -45.29 45.04
CA MET A 1 -32.10 -44.43 43.87
C MET A 1 -30.90 -43.56 43.49
N ARG A 2 -30.13 -43.97 42.50
CA ARG A 2 -28.95 -43.24 41.98
C ARG A 2 -29.44 -42.20 40.95
N LYS A 3 -29.29 -40.94 41.26
CA LYS A 3 -29.56 -39.84 40.34
C LYS A 3 -28.43 -39.78 39.30
N LEU A 4 -28.74 -40.15 38.06
CA LEU A 4 -27.87 -40.04 36.91
C LEU A 4 -27.88 -38.54 36.49
N ILE A 5 -26.79 -37.80 36.78
CA ILE A 5 -26.61 -36.45 36.27
C ILE A 5 -26.04 -36.58 34.86
N LEU A 6 -26.91 -36.34 33.88
CA LEU A 6 -26.52 -36.27 32.45
C LEU A 6 -25.86 -34.89 32.23
N LEU A 7 -24.53 -34.86 32.18
CA LEU A 7 -23.77 -33.67 31.79
C LEU A 7 -23.90 -33.47 30.29
N LEU A 8 -24.79 -32.59 29.86
CA LEU A 8 -24.89 -32.17 28.49
C LEU A 8 -23.72 -31.24 28.19
N LEU A 9 -22.64 -31.77 27.61
CA LEU A 9 -21.56 -30.99 27.02
C LEU A 9 -22.11 -30.33 25.74
N VAL A 10 -22.59 -29.10 25.88
CA VAL A 10 -22.89 -28.26 24.71
C VAL A 10 -21.54 -27.81 24.14
N PHE A 11 -21.10 -28.50 23.11
CA PHE A 11 -19.99 -28.07 22.28
C PHE A 11 -20.50 -26.85 21.47
N VAL A 12 -20.38 -25.66 22.04
CA VAL A 12 -20.53 -24.41 21.28
C VAL A 12 -19.28 -24.33 20.39
N ALA A 13 -19.34 -24.94 19.22
CA ALA A 13 -18.46 -24.56 18.13
C ALA A 13 -18.79 -23.09 17.84
N SER A 14 -18.02 -22.17 18.39
CA SER A 14 -18.04 -20.78 17.95
C SER A 14 -17.71 -20.81 16.46
N LEU A 15 -18.72 -20.73 15.61
CA LEU A 15 -18.51 -20.36 14.21
C LEU A 15 -17.87 -18.97 14.27
N ILE A 16 -16.53 -18.93 14.23
CA ILE A 16 -15.82 -17.68 14.05
C ILE A 16 -16.22 -17.22 12.65
N ALA A 17 -17.06 -16.20 12.60
CA ALA A 17 -17.45 -15.61 11.32
C ALA A 17 -16.19 -15.17 10.56
N LYS A 18 -16.15 -15.47 9.25
CA LYS A 18 -15.07 -15.00 8.40
C LYS A 18 -14.98 -13.47 8.49
N PRO A 19 -13.77 -12.89 8.56
CA PRO A 19 -13.62 -11.44 8.55
C PRO A 19 -14.09 -10.86 7.21
N ASN A 20 -14.57 -9.63 7.25
CA ASN A 20 -14.96 -8.88 6.06
C ASN A 20 -13.71 -8.16 5.51
N VAL A 21 -13.28 -8.49 4.30
CA VAL A 21 -12.17 -7.84 3.62
C VAL A 21 -12.70 -7.10 2.40
N VAL A 22 -12.38 -5.81 2.30
CA VAL A 22 -12.74 -5.00 1.13
C VAL A 22 -11.48 -4.76 0.27
N ILE A 23 -11.58 -5.13 -1.01
CA ILE A 23 -10.54 -4.86 -2.00
C ILE A 23 -10.86 -3.54 -2.69
N LEU A 24 -9.99 -2.54 -2.50
CA LEU A 24 -10.04 -1.24 -3.19
C LEU A 24 -9.08 -1.27 -4.38
N ALA A 25 -9.60 -1.32 -5.59
CA ALA A 25 -8.78 -1.41 -6.79
C ALA A 25 -8.43 -0.01 -7.35
N THR A 26 -7.15 0.21 -7.62
CA THR A 26 -6.66 1.45 -8.26
C THR A 26 -6.08 1.23 -9.67
N GLY A 27 -5.98 -0.03 -10.12
CA GLY A 27 -5.41 -0.39 -11.42
C GLY A 27 -4.04 -1.08 -11.28
N GLY A 28 -3.09 -0.67 -12.11
CA GLY A 28 -1.73 -1.22 -12.11
C GLY A 28 -1.56 -2.52 -12.90
N THR A 29 -0.35 -3.10 -12.83
CA THR A 29 0.06 -4.33 -13.54
C THR A 29 -0.74 -5.56 -13.13
N ILE A 30 -1.14 -5.65 -11.86
CA ILE A 30 -1.97 -6.76 -11.35
C ILE A 30 -3.32 -6.86 -12.08
N ALA A 31 -3.82 -5.74 -12.58
CA ALA A 31 -5.00 -5.62 -13.44
C ALA A 31 -4.61 -5.36 -14.91
N GLY A 32 -3.36 -5.58 -15.28
CA GLY A 32 -2.83 -5.33 -16.62
C GLY A 32 -3.08 -6.50 -17.57
N SER A 33 -3.28 -6.19 -18.83
CA SER A 33 -3.45 -7.16 -19.92
C SER A 33 -2.44 -6.91 -21.03
N ALA A 34 -1.77 -7.97 -21.49
CA ALA A 34 -0.89 -7.96 -22.65
C ALA A 34 -1.54 -8.71 -23.82
N ALA A 35 -1.13 -8.40 -25.04
CA ALA A 35 -1.60 -9.07 -26.25
C ALA A 35 -1.20 -10.55 -26.32
N GLY A 36 -0.20 -10.98 -25.54
CA GLY A 36 0.24 -12.38 -25.48
C GLY A 36 0.98 -12.69 -24.18
N SER A 37 1.00 -13.96 -23.78
CA SER A 37 1.57 -14.42 -22.51
C SER A 37 3.09 -14.24 -22.36
N THR A 38 3.79 -13.97 -23.45
CA THR A 38 5.25 -13.72 -23.50
C THR A 38 5.60 -12.26 -23.77
N ASN A 39 4.60 -11.37 -23.90
CA ASN A 39 4.82 -9.97 -24.16
C ASN A 39 5.20 -9.23 -22.87
N ALA A 40 6.32 -8.50 -22.93
CA ALA A 40 6.72 -7.61 -21.83
C ALA A 40 5.89 -6.32 -21.78
N GLN A 41 5.35 -5.90 -22.94
CA GLN A 41 4.51 -4.69 -23.07
C GLN A 41 3.06 -5.05 -22.74
N TYR A 42 2.42 -4.27 -21.87
CA TYR A 42 1.02 -4.46 -21.43
C TYR A 42 0.37 -3.11 -21.11
N ASP A 43 -0.97 -3.10 -21.16
CA ASP A 43 -1.78 -1.98 -20.69
C ASP A 43 -2.20 -2.21 -19.25
N ALA A 44 -1.81 -1.30 -18.37
CA ALA A 44 -2.14 -1.38 -16.94
C ALA A 44 -3.62 -1.03 -16.69
N GLY A 45 -4.23 -1.67 -15.67
CA GLY A 45 -5.57 -1.31 -15.22
C GLY A 45 -6.71 -1.77 -16.15
N GLN A 46 -6.51 -2.74 -17.03
CA GLN A 46 -7.55 -3.19 -17.97
C GLN A 46 -8.64 -4.04 -17.32
N LEU A 47 -8.32 -4.74 -16.24
CA LEU A 47 -9.22 -5.64 -15.54
C LEU A 47 -9.88 -4.95 -14.34
N GLY A 48 -11.20 -5.03 -14.27
CA GLY A 48 -11.95 -4.56 -13.11
C GLY A 48 -11.76 -5.45 -11.87
N VAL A 49 -12.07 -4.93 -10.69
CA VAL A 49 -11.89 -5.62 -9.41
C VAL A 49 -12.63 -6.96 -9.34
N ASP A 50 -13.80 -7.08 -9.94
CA ASP A 50 -14.57 -8.32 -9.96
C ASP A 50 -13.87 -9.46 -10.71
N ILE A 51 -13.12 -9.10 -11.77
CA ILE A 51 -12.34 -10.08 -12.55
C ILE A 51 -11.16 -10.56 -11.70
N LEU A 52 -10.49 -9.68 -10.97
CA LEU A 52 -9.40 -10.04 -10.06
C LEU A 52 -9.88 -10.98 -8.95
N ILE A 53 -11.04 -10.70 -8.34
CA ILE A 53 -11.66 -11.56 -7.32
C ILE A 53 -12.01 -12.92 -7.89
N LYS A 54 -12.61 -12.98 -9.08
CA LYS A 54 -12.97 -14.23 -9.76
C LYS A 54 -11.76 -15.07 -10.18
N ALA A 55 -10.62 -14.43 -10.44
CA ALA A 55 -9.39 -15.13 -10.81
C ALA A 55 -8.74 -15.87 -9.63
N VAL A 56 -9.14 -15.57 -8.38
CA VAL A 56 -8.59 -16.19 -7.16
C VAL A 56 -9.76 -16.57 -6.23
N PRO A 57 -10.59 -17.55 -6.57
CA PRO A 57 -11.78 -17.91 -5.81
C PRO A 57 -11.48 -18.35 -4.37
N GLU A 58 -10.27 -18.85 -4.11
CA GLU A 58 -9.80 -19.32 -2.81
C GLU A 58 -9.80 -18.22 -1.74
N ILE A 59 -9.77 -16.95 -2.11
CA ILE A 59 -9.87 -15.84 -1.14
C ILE A 59 -11.20 -15.83 -0.40
N GLN A 60 -12.26 -16.38 -1.02
CA GLN A 60 -13.56 -16.50 -0.37
C GLN A 60 -13.57 -17.56 0.75
N ASP A 61 -12.59 -18.46 0.77
CA ASP A 61 -12.44 -19.41 1.88
C ASP A 61 -11.84 -18.75 3.12
N ILE A 62 -11.07 -17.67 2.92
CA ILE A 62 -10.37 -16.91 3.98
C ILE A 62 -11.27 -15.84 4.59
N ALA A 63 -11.99 -15.07 3.76
CA ALA A 63 -12.74 -13.89 4.16
C ALA A 63 -14.03 -13.72 3.34
N ASN A 64 -14.98 -12.92 3.85
CA ASN A 64 -16.07 -12.37 3.04
C ASN A 64 -15.51 -11.21 2.23
N VAL A 65 -15.17 -11.45 0.96
CA VAL A 65 -14.48 -10.48 0.11
C VAL A 65 -15.47 -9.71 -0.74
N LYS A 66 -15.35 -8.37 -0.73
CA LYS A 66 -16.04 -7.44 -1.64
C LYS A 66 -15.01 -6.58 -2.37
N GLY A 67 -15.34 -6.14 -3.58
CA GLY A 67 -14.48 -5.26 -4.40
C GLY A 67 -15.14 -3.91 -4.66
N GLU A 68 -14.31 -2.85 -4.66
CA GLU A 68 -14.70 -1.50 -5.09
C GLU A 68 -13.63 -0.94 -6.02
N GLN A 69 -14.03 -0.37 -7.15
CA GLN A 69 -13.12 0.32 -8.05
C GLN A 69 -12.97 1.79 -7.63
N VAL A 70 -11.82 2.17 -7.11
CA VAL A 70 -11.50 3.55 -6.68
C VAL A 70 -10.97 4.38 -7.85
N ALA A 71 -10.03 3.80 -8.59
CA ALA A 71 -9.43 4.35 -9.80
C ALA A 71 -9.03 3.21 -10.74
N ASN A 72 -8.70 3.54 -11.99
CA ASN A 72 -8.23 2.56 -12.97
C ASN A 72 -7.08 3.17 -13.78
N ILE A 73 -5.91 3.25 -13.17
CA ILE A 73 -4.75 3.96 -13.70
C ILE A 73 -3.48 3.11 -13.64
N SER A 74 -2.50 3.45 -14.45
CA SER A 74 -1.11 3.10 -14.17
C SER A 74 -0.60 3.97 -13.01
N SER A 75 0.18 3.41 -12.09
CA SER A 75 0.55 4.09 -10.84
C SER A 75 1.41 5.34 -11.02
N ASN A 76 2.13 5.46 -12.14
CA ASN A 76 2.83 6.70 -12.49
C ASN A 76 1.88 7.91 -12.72
N ASN A 77 0.58 7.65 -12.89
CA ASN A 77 -0.48 8.66 -13.01
C ASN A 77 -1.26 8.86 -11.69
N MET A 78 -0.72 8.42 -10.55
CA MET A 78 -1.32 8.67 -9.25
C MET A 78 -1.35 10.17 -8.95
N THR A 79 -2.45 10.63 -8.35
CA THR A 79 -2.66 12.05 -8.01
C THR A 79 -3.07 12.24 -6.55
N ASN A 80 -2.93 13.46 -6.06
CA ASN A 80 -3.38 13.85 -4.72
C ASN A 80 -4.88 13.61 -4.50
N GLU A 81 -5.71 13.81 -5.53
CA GLU A 81 -7.16 13.58 -5.48
C GLU A 81 -7.47 12.11 -5.27
N ILE A 82 -6.75 11.21 -5.98
CA ILE A 82 -6.92 9.76 -5.82
C ILE A 82 -6.44 9.32 -4.43
N TRP A 83 -5.32 9.85 -3.95
CA TRP A 83 -4.84 9.57 -2.60
C TRP A 83 -5.84 10.01 -1.52
N LEU A 84 -6.41 11.22 -1.62
CA LEU A 84 -7.42 11.71 -0.68
C LEU A 84 -8.69 10.87 -0.73
N LYS A 85 -9.18 10.54 -1.93
CA LYS A 85 -10.34 9.67 -2.13
C LYS A 85 -10.11 8.30 -1.49
N LEU A 86 -8.95 7.70 -1.73
CA LEU A 86 -8.57 6.39 -1.18
C LEU A 86 -8.49 6.43 0.35
N ALA A 87 -7.80 7.42 0.92
CA ALA A 87 -7.66 7.58 2.36
C ALA A 87 -9.01 7.79 3.07
N LYS A 88 -9.88 8.63 2.52
CA LYS A 88 -11.24 8.86 3.05
C LYS A 88 -12.04 7.57 3.02
N ARG A 89 -12.00 6.80 1.89
CA ARG A 89 -12.74 5.55 1.77
C ARG A 89 -12.24 4.46 2.71
N VAL A 90 -10.93 4.30 2.85
CA VAL A 90 -10.31 3.38 3.82
C VAL A 90 -10.78 3.71 5.25
N ASN A 91 -10.67 4.98 5.65
CA ASN A 91 -11.08 5.39 7.00
C ASN A 91 -12.58 5.19 7.25
N GLU A 92 -13.43 5.45 6.26
CA GLU A 92 -14.87 5.22 6.34
C GLU A 92 -15.20 3.75 6.57
N LEU A 93 -14.68 2.83 5.73
CA LEU A 93 -14.93 1.39 5.81
C LEU A 93 -14.45 0.79 7.14
N LEU A 94 -13.28 1.22 7.62
CA LEU A 94 -12.73 0.71 8.88
C LEU A 94 -13.47 1.25 10.11
N LYS A 95 -13.98 2.50 10.03
CA LYS A 95 -14.73 3.15 11.11
C LYS A 95 -16.16 2.63 11.22
N SER A 96 -16.86 2.41 10.10
CA SER A 96 -18.24 1.88 10.08
C SER A 96 -18.33 0.44 10.58
N GLY A 97 -17.22 -0.32 10.48
CA GLY A 97 -17.21 -1.75 10.75
C GLY A 97 -17.58 -2.62 9.56
N ASP A 98 -17.75 -2.03 8.37
CA ASP A 98 -18.04 -2.76 7.14
C ASP A 98 -16.85 -3.61 6.68
N ALA A 99 -15.62 -3.24 7.11
CA ALA A 99 -14.41 -4.00 6.86
C ALA A 99 -13.65 -4.29 8.16
N ASP A 100 -13.12 -5.51 8.27
CA ASP A 100 -12.15 -5.94 9.27
C ASP A 100 -10.72 -5.80 8.76
N GLY A 101 -10.53 -5.78 7.45
CA GLY A 101 -9.28 -5.51 6.76
C GLY A 101 -9.51 -4.93 5.37
N ILE A 102 -8.53 -4.20 4.88
CA ILE A 102 -8.53 -3.60 3.54
C ILE A 102 -7.37 -4.17 2.74
N VAL A 103 -7.64 -4.53 1.48
CA VAL A 103 -6.61 -4.80 0.47
C VAL A 103 -6.69 -3.70 -0.60
N ILE A 104 -5.56 -3.18 -1.04
CA ILE A 104 -5.51 -2.17 -2.10
C ILE A 104 -4.65 -2.73 -3.22
N THR A 105 -5.25 -3.00 -4.39
CA THR A 105 -4.49 -3.38 -5.58
C THR A 105 -3.94 -2.12 -6.26
N HIS A 106 -2.64 -2.13 -6.55
CA HIS A 106 -1.92 -0.93 -6.97
C HIS A 106 -0.82 -1.28 -8.01
N GLY A 107 -0.50 -0.35 -8.87
CA GLY A 107 0.68 -0.46 -9.74
C GLY A 107 1.97 -0.27 -8.93
N THR A 108 3.01 -0.98 -9.32
CA THR A 108 4.22 -1.12 -8.50
C THR A 108 5.13 0.11 -8.48
N ASP A 109 5.02 1.05 -9.45
CA ASP A 109 5.97 2.16 -9.59
C ASP A 109 5.88 3.19 -8.46
N THR A 110 4.65 3.47 -7.96
CA THR A 110 4.41 4.41 -6.85
C THR A 110 3.68 3.75 -5.67
N LEU A 111 3.70 2.40 -5.60
CA LEU A 111 3.05 1.65 -4.53
C LEU A 111 3.60 2.04 -3.16
N GLU A 112 4.91 2.19 -3.03
CA GLU A 112 5.57 2.58 -1.78
C GLU A 112 5.15 3.96 -1.29
N GLU A 113 4.93 4.91 -2.20
CA GLU A 113 4.46 6.26 -1.88
C GLU A 113 3.01 6.24 -1.35
N THR A 114 2.12 5.52 -2.05
CA THR A 114 0.73 5.34 -1.61
C THR A 114 0.66 4.61 -0.26
N ALA A 115 1.49 3.58 -0.08
CA ALA A 115 1.57 2.84 1.18
C ALA A 115 2.00 3.74 2.33
N TYR A 116 3.03 4.56 2.14
CA TYR A 116 3.51 5.45 3.20
C TYR A 116 2.54 6.60 3.47
N PHE A 117 1.92 7.19 2.44
CA PHE A 117 0.86 8.16 2.61
C PHE A 117 -0.27 7.62 3.49
N LEU A 118 -0.81 6.45 3.16
CA LEU A 118 -1.87 5.81 3.95
C LEU A 118 -1.40 5.46 5.37
N ASN A 119 -0.14 5.05 5.53
CA ASN A 119 0.45 4.77 6.85
C ASN A 119 0.46 6.00 7.76
N LEU A 120 0.47 7.21 7.20
CA LEU A 120 0.40 8.46 7.94
C LEU A 120 -1.04 8.92 8.22
N VAL A 121 -2.03 8.61 7.37
CA VAL A 121 -3.36 9.24 7.43
C VAL A 121 -4.51 8.30 7.77
N VAL A 122 -4.31 6.99 7.77
CA VAL A 122 -5.32 6.00 8.23
C VAL A 122 -5.48 6.10 9.74
N LYS A 123 -6.72 6.08 10.24
CA LYS A 123 -7.07 6.26 11.66
C LYS A 123 -7.62 4.97 12.29
N SER A 124 -6.98 3.85 12.01
CA SER A 124 -7.37 2.53 12.50
C SER A 124 -6.15 1.65 12.78
N ASP A 125 -6.32 0.66 13.66
CA ASP A 125 -5.34 -0.44 13.84
C ASP A 125 -5.65 -1.65 12.98
N LYS A 126 -6.82 -1.68 12.32
CA LYS A 126 -7.19 -2.79 11.45
C LYS A 126 -6.22 -2.87 10.26
N PRO A 127 -5.95 -4.06 9.71
CA PRO A 127 -5.00 -4.23 8.62
C PRO A 127 -5.38 -3.47 7.36
N VAL A 128 -4.42 -2.77 6.78
CA VAL A 128 -4.50 -2.18 5.44
C VAL A 128 -3.28 -2.67 4.66
N VAL A 129 -3.52 -3.37 3.57
CA VAL A 129 -2.49 -4.11 2.82
C VAL A 129 -2.49 -3.65 1.37
N LEU A 130 -1.37 -3.12 0.89
CA LEU A 130 -1.16 -2.86 -0.53
C LEU A 130 -0.54 -4.08 -1.20
N VAL A 131 -0.98 -4.34 -2.42
CA VAL A 131 -0.51 -5.44 -3.25
C VAL A 131 -0.42 -5.02 -4.71
N GLY A 132 0.55 -5.56 -5.41
CA GLY A 132 0.74 -5.37 -6.84
C GLY A 132 1.22 -6.65 -7.51
N ALA A 133 1.61 -6.53 -8.77
CA ALA A 133 2.27 -7.58 -9.53
C ALA A 133 3.35 -7.00 -10.43
N MET A 134 4.41 -7.75 -10.65
CA MET A 134 5.50 -7.36 -11.56
C MET A 134 5.26 -7.90 -12.97
N ARG A 135 4.36 -8.88 -13.13
CA ARG A 135 3.96 -9.46 -14.41
C ARG A 135 2.46 -9.20 -14.63
N SER A 136 2.07 -8.95 -15.87
CA SER A 136 0.66 -8.74 -16.22
C SER A 136 -0.18 -9.98 -15.92
N ALA A 137 -1.48 -9.82 -15.71
CA ALA A 137 -2.39 -10.92 -15.42
C ALA A 137 -2.43 -11.98 -16.54
N THR A 138 -2.09 -11.62 -17.78
CA THR A 138 -2.04 -12.52 -18.94
C THR A 138 -0.69 -13.20 -19.15
N SER A 139 0.32 -12.86 -18.35
CA SER A 139 1.66 -13.46 -18.47
C SER A 139 1.68 -14.92 -18.07
N MET A 140 2.55 -15.72 -18.71
CA MET A 140 2.69 -17.17 -18.45
C MET A 140 2.96 -17.50 -16.97
N SER A 141 3.72 -16.66 -16.28
CA SER A 141 4.02 -16.79 -14.83
C SER A 141 3.55 -15.57 -14.09
N ALA A 142 2.30 -15.17 -14.25
CA ALA A 142 1.72 -14.03 -13.53
C ALA A 142 1.84 -14.24 -12.01
N ASP A 143 2.40 -13.25 -11.31
CA ASP A 143 2.57 -13.27 -9.85
C ASP A 143 1.36 -12.67 -9.10
N GLY A 144 0.49 -11.96 -9.83
CA GLY A 144 -0.67 -11.27 -9.26
C GLY A 144 -1.64 -12.16 -8.47
N PRO A 145 -2.05 -13.34 -8.96
CA PRO A 145 -3.00 -14.19 -8.25
C PRO A 145 -2.51 -14.62 -6.86
N LEU A 146 -1.27 -15.09 -6.74
CA LEU A 146 -0.71 -15.49 -5.45
C LEU A 146 -0.49 -14.27 -4.54
N ASN A 147 -0.02 -13.16 -5.09
CA ASN A 147 0.13 -11.93 -4.33
C ASN A 147 -1.21 -11.44 -3.76
N LEU A 148 -2.30 -11.51 -4.53
CA LEU A 148 -3.64 -11.14 -4.07
C LEU A 148 -4.15 -12.09 -2.97
N TYR A 149 -3.97 -13.41 -3.15
CA TYR A 149 -4.30 -14.41 -2.13
C TYR A 149 -3.58 -14.12 -0.81
N ASN A 150 -2.28 -13.88 -0.88
CA ASN A 150 -1.45 -13.56 0.28
C ASN A 150 -1.88 -12.23 0.94
N ALA A 151 -2.19 -11.20 0.17
CA ALA A 151 -2.65 -9.92 0.70
C ALA A 151 -3.99 -10.05 1.44
N VAL A 152 -4.95 -10.84 0.89
CA VAL A 152 -6.22 -11.12 1.58
C VAL A 152 -5.97 -11.92 2.85
N SER A 153 -5.06 -12.91 2.84
CA SER A 153 -4.68 -13.67 4.03
C SER A 153 -4.14 -12.77 5.13
N VAL A 154 -3.26 -11.83 4.78
CA VAL A 154 -2.69 -10.85 5.73
C VAL A 154 -3.77 -9.89 6.23
N ALA A 155 -4.65 -9.39 5.36
CA ALA A 155 -5.73 -8.48 5.75
C ALA A 155 -6.78 -9.14 6.66
N ALA A 156 -6.96 -10.45 6.54
CA ALA A 156 -7.88 -11.25 7.35
C ALA A 156 -7.28 -11.70 8.68
N ASP A 157 -5.95 -11.68 8.83
CA ASP A 157 -5.26 -12.20 10.00
C ASP A 157 -5.23 -11.18 11.14
N LYS A 158 -5.71 -11.57 12.32
CA LYS A 158 -5.73 -10.72 13.51
C LYS A 158 -4.34 -10.27 13.99
N SER A 159 -3.30 -11.05 13.72
CA SER A 159 -1.91 -10.69 14.08
C SER A 159 -1.37 -9.54 13.24
N SER A 160 -2.01 -9.21 12.11
CA SER A 160 -1.67 -8.07 11.27
C SER A 160 -2.10 -6.73 11.87
N ALA A 161 -3.05 -6.73 12.81
CA ALA A 161 -3.53 -5.51 13.44
C ALA A 161 -2.41 -4.80 14.23
N GLY A 162 -2.37 -3.48 14.13
CA GLY A 162 -1.39 -2.65 14.84
C GLY A 162 0.01 -2.62 14.23
N ASN A 163 0.21 -3.18 13.04
CA ASN A 163 1.48 -3.11 12.30
C ASN A 163 1.54 -1.94 11.28
N GLY A 164 0.53 -1.07 11.26
CA GLY A 164 0.41 0.01 10.28
C GLY A 164 -0.09 -0.48 8.94
N VAL A 165 0.21 0.28 7.90
CA VAL A 165 -0.05 -0.14 6.52
C VAL A 165 1.07 -1.07 6.07
N LEU A 166 0.68 -2.15 5.39
CA LEU A 166 1.55 -3.24 4.97
C LEU A 166 1.64 -3.30 3.45
N VAL A 167 2.74 -3.81 2.94
CA VAL A 167 2.94 -4.13 1.54
C VAL A 167 3.25 -5.62 1.43
N VAL A 168 2.51 -6.33 0.59
CA VAL A 168 2.63 -7.78 0.43
C VAL A 168 2.85 -8.13 -1.03
N LEU A 169 4.03 -8.61 -1.34
CA LEU A 169 4.40 -9.19 -2.64
C LEU A 169 5.45 -10.28 -2.42
N ASN A 170 5.48 -11.26 -3.32
CA ASN A 170 6.49 -12.32 -3.34
C ASN A 170 6.68 -13.01 -1.97
N ASP A 171 5.56 -13.34 -1.31
CA ASP A 171 5.49 -13.99 0.02
C ASP A 171 6.07 -13.18 1.19
N GLU A 172 6.51 -11.95 0.96
CA GLU A 172 7.08 -11.07 1.99
C GLU A 172 6.05 -10.03 2.45
N ILE A 173 6.08 -9.74 3.77
CA ILE A 173 5.27 -8.69 4.40
C ILE A 173 6.21 -7.58 4.85
N HIS A 174 6.00 -6.38 4.30
CA HIS A 174 6.81 -5.20 4.58
C HIS A 174 5.99 -4.13 5.30
N ALA A 175 6.64 -3.38 6.19
CA ALA A 175 6.08 -2.14 6.71
C ALA A 175 6.17 -1.03 5.66
N ALA A 176 5.09 -0.27 5.48
CA ALA A 176 5.00 0.78 4.46
C ALA A 176 6.10 1.86 4.54
N ARG A 177 6.65 2.10 5.74
CA ARG A 177 7.71 3.08 5.95
C ARG A 177 9.06 2.68 5.35
N GLU A 178 9.32 1.36 5.26
CA GLU A 178 10.67 0.85 5.00
C GLU A 178 10.81 0.21 3.62
N VAL A 179 9.68 -0.13 3.00
CA VAL A 179 9.66 -0.83 1.72
C VAL A 179 9.95 0.11 0.56
N THR A 180 10.72 -0.38 -0.41
CA THR A 180 10.96 0.32 -1.68
C THR A 180 11.10 -0.66 -2.83
N LYS A 181 10.71 -0.24 -4.04
CA LYS A 181 10.92 -0.96 -5.28
C LYS A 181 12.39 -0.85 -5.70
N THR A 182 13.12 -1.96 -5.64
CA THR A 182 14.59 -1.96 -5.86
C THR A 182 15.00 -2.42 -7.26
N ASN A 183 14.06 -2.96 -8.04
CA ASN A 183 14.30 -3.47 -9.38
C ASN A 183 13.09 -3.21 -10.27
N THR A 184 13.31 -3.00 -11.56
CA THR A 184 12.27 -2.64 -12.53
C THR A 184 11.48 -3.82 -13.07
N SER A 185 11.99 -5.06 -12.98
CA SER A 185 11.40 -6.24 -13.64
C SER A 185 11.34 -7.50 -12.78
N SER A 186 12.18 -7.64 -11.76
CA SER A 186 12.18 -8.82 -10.89
C SER A 186 10.92 -8.90 -10.05
N VAL A 187 10.34 -10.09 -9.87
CA VAL A 187 9.23 -10.29 -8.92
C VAL A 187 9.68 -10.07 -7.48
N ASP A 188 10.94 -10.31 -7.18
CA ASP A 188 11.61 -10.08 -5.90
C ASP A 188 12.16 -8.66 -5.80
N THR A 189 11.32 -7.65 -6.05
CA THR A 189 11.75 -6.26 -6.19
C THR A 189 11.50 -5.39 -4.96
N PHE A 190 10.46 -5.67 -4.18
CA PHE A 190 10.16 -4.89 -2.99
C PHE A 190 11.00 -5.34 -1.82
N LYS A 191 11.77 -4.43 -1.24
CA LYS A 191 12.69 -4.71 -0.13
C LYS A 191 12.64 -3.60 0.92
N SER A 192 12.74 -4.01 2.17
CA SER A 192 13.01 -3.11 3.31
C SER A 192 14.49 -3.20 3.65
N ARG A 193 15.31 -2.39 2.98
CA ARG A 193 16.79 -2.53 2.98
C ARG A 193 17.42 -2.39 4.36
N ASN A 194 16.86 -1.53 5.21
CA ASN A 194 17.45 -1.22 6.52
C ASN A 194 16.94 -2.12 7.65
N THR A 195 15.70 -2.64 7.53
CA THR A 195 15.02 -3.35 8.62
C THR A 195 14.65 -4.79 8.28
N GLY A 196 14.68 -5.15 6.99
CA GLY A 196 14.13 -6.40 6.49
C GLY A 196 12.60 -6.41 6.45
N GLN A 197 12.02 -7.47 5.90
CA GLN A 197 10.60 -7.74 5.99
C GLN A 197 10.19 -8.00 7.46
N ILE A 198 8.97 -7.63 7.82
CA ILE A 198 8.45 -7.87 9.18
C ILE A 198 7.73 -9.21 9.33
N GLY A 199 7.50 -9.92 8.22
CA GLY A 199 6.82 -11.21 8.20
C GLY A 199 6.81 -11.85 6.83
N ARG A 200 6.21 -13.04 6.76
CA ARG A 200 6.02 -13.82 5.54
C ARG A 200 4.66 -14.48 5.49
N VAL A 201 4.20 -14.79 4.29
CA VAL A 201 2.98 -15.57 4.06
C VAL A 201 3.35 -16.85 3.31
N TYR A 202 2.98 -18.01 3.88
CA TYR A 202 3.18 -19.31 3.22
C TYR A 202 1.85 -20.01 3.12
N TYR A 203 1.34 -20.20 1.90
CA TYR A 203 0.07 -20.88 1.64
C TYR A 203 -1.06 -20.35 2.55
N GLY A 204 -1.19 -19.02 2.64
CA GLY A 204 -2.17 -18.35 3.49
C GLY A 204 -1.83 -18.29 4.98
N LYS A 205 -0.75 -18.93 5.44
CA LYS A 205 -0.30 -18.84 6.82
C LYS A 205 0.58 -17.61 7.01
N VAL A 206 0.11 -16.67 7.81
CA VAL A 206 0.80 -15.42 8.15
C VAL A 206 1.74 -15.64 9.33
N VAL A 207 3.00 -15.23 9.19
CA VAL A 207 4.01 -15.32 10.26
C VAL A 207 4.76 -14.00 10.36
N TYR A 208 4.65 -13.33 11.50
CA TYR A 208 5.42 -12.13 11.81
C TYR A 208 6.68 -12.47 12.59
N THR A 209 7.81 -11.88 12.19
CA THR A 209 9.11 -11.99 12.86
C THR A 209 9.53 -10.68 13.52
N ALA A 210 8.88 -9.57 13.17
CA ALA A 210 9.14 -8.25 13.72
C ALA A 210 7.84 -7.42 13.79
N LYS A 211 7.90 -6.25 14.44
CA LYS A 211 6.81 -5.28 14.54
C LYS A 211 7.28 -3.91 14.08
N ASN A 212 6.36 -3.15 13.50
CA ASN A 212 6.59 -1.74 13.21
C ASN A 212 6.47 -0.93 14.52
N LEU A 213 7.59 -0.36 14.98
CA LEU A 213 7.64 0.42 16.24
C LEU A 213 7.52 1.94 16.01
N LYS A 214 7.64 2.41 14.78
CA LYS A 214 7.48 3.83 14.46
C LYS A 214 6.01 4.24 14.54
N LYS A 215 5.74 5.50 14.89
CA LYS A 215 4.37 6.03 14.89
C LYS A 215 3.75 5.92 13.48
N HIS A 216 2.54 5.40 13.42
CA HIS A 216 1.79 5.18 12.20
C HIS A 216 0.27 5.21 12.45
N THR A 217 -0.51 5.21 11.42
CA THR A 217 -1.97 5.11 11.39
C THR A 217 -2.64 5.94 12.51
N LYS A 218 -3.39 5.36 13.44
CA LYS A 218 -4.10 6.11 14.48
C LYS A 218 -3.19 6.93 15.40
N ASN A 219 -1.91 6.54 15.52
CA ASN A 219 -0.92 7.24 16.33
C ASN A 219 -0.16 8.33 15.56
N SER A 220 -0.44 8.49 14.26
CA SER A 220 0.09 9.57 13.43
C SER A 220 -0.63 10.88 13.72
N VAL A 221 0.11 11.98 13.64
CA VAL A 221 -0.41 13.34 13.84
C VAL A 221 -1.15 13.89 12.61
N PHE A 222 -0.97 13.27 11.43
CA PHE A 222 -1.56 13.74 10.19
C PHE A 222 -3.03 13.33 10.07
N ASP A 223 -3.89 14.27 9.69
CA ASP A 223 -5.32 14.04 9.43
C ASP A 223 -5.73 14.75 8.13
N VAL A 224 -6.28 13.97 7.20
CA VAL A 224 -6.76 14.47 5.91
C VAL A 224 -8.29 14.45 5.79
N SER A 225 -9.00 14.13 6.87
CA SER A 225 -10.46 13.94 6.86
C SER A 225 -11.23 15.16 6.35
N LYS A 226 -10.71 16.37 6.62
CA LYS A 226 -11.31 17.66 6.26
C LYS A 226 -10.66 18.32 5.03
N LEU A 227 -9.70 17.65 4.41
CA LEU A 227 -8.97 18.21 3.26
C LEU A 227 -9.63 17.77 1.96
N ASP A 228 -9.85 18.70 1.05
CA ASP A 228 -10.30 18.43 -0.32
C ASP A 228 -9.14 18.48 -1.31
N THR A 229 -8.06 19.15 -0.95
CA THR A 229 -6.82 19.23 -1.75
C THR A 229 -5.60 19.12 -0.86
N LEU A 230 -4.46 18.74 -1.43
CA LEU A 230 -3.15 18.81 -0.81
C LEU A 230 -2.33 19.93 -1.47
N PRO A 231 -1.44 20.60 -0.73
CA PRO A 231 -0.56 21.61 -1.30
C PRO A 231 0.39 20.98 -2.32
N ARG A 232 0.80 21.77 -3.31
CA ARG A 232 1.88 21.37 -4.21
C ARG A 232 3.19 21.31 -3.45
N VAL A 233 3.81 20.12 -3.44
CA VAL A 233 5.16 19.90 -2.90
C VAL A 233 5.96 19.22 -4.00
N ASP A 234 7.12 19.79 -4.31
CA ASP A 234 7.99 19.28 -5.37
C ASP A 234 9.23 18.60 -4.78
N ILE A 235 9.73 17.56 -5.45
CA ILE A 235 10.94 16.83 -5.07
C ILE A 235 12.06 17.24 -6.02
N VAL A 236 13.19 17.69 -5.46
CA VAL A 236 14.40 18.04 -6.21
C VAL A 236 15.49 17.03 -5.87
N TYR A 237 15.98 16.32 -6.89
CA TYR A 237 17.04 15.33 -6.74
C TYR A 237 18.40 15.98 -6.91
N SER A 238 19.27 15.86 -5.90
CA SER A 238 20.64 16.37 -5.95
C SER A 238 21.56 15.47 -6.77
N HIS A 239 22.48 16.09 -7.48
CA HIS A 239 23.48 15.41 -8.31
C HIS A 239 24.76 16.22 -8.42
N ALA A 240 25.82 15.68 -9.06
CA ALA A 240 27.01 16.48 -9.41
C ALA A 240 26.63 17.59 -10.39
N ASN A 241 27.23 18.79 -10.23
CA ASN A 241 26.87 20.00 -10.99
C ASN A 241 25.40 20.42 -10.79
N ASP A 242 24.91 20.32 -9.57
CA ASP A 242 23.55 20.76 -9.20
C ASP A 242 23.53 22.29 -9.10
N TYR A 243 22.56 22.90 -9.76
CA TYR A 243 22.36 24.35 -9.78
C TYR A 243 21.07 24.73 -9.05
N GLY A 244 21.03 25.92 -8.45
CA GLY A 244 19.87 26.37 -7.68
C GLY A 244 18.67 26.84 -8.50
N ASP A 245 18.78 26.98 -9.81
CA ASP A 245 17.74 27.51 -10.70
C ASP A 245 16.45 26.68 -10.73
N ILE A 246 16.56 25.34 -10.57
CA ILE A 246 15.39 24.46 -10.45
C ILE A 246 14.53 24.85 -9.23
N VAL A 247 15.16 25.10 -8.07
CA VAL A 247 14.45 25.50 -6.84
C VAL A 247 13.74 26.84 -7.05
N GLU A 248 14.45 27.84 -7.62
CA GLU A 248 13.85 29.14 -7.94
C GLU A 248 12.66 29.02 -8.88
N HIS A 249 12.77 28.17 -9.91
CA HIS A 249 11.69 27.94 -10.86
C HIS A 249 10.46 27.33 -10.18
N LEU A 250 10.62 26.32 -9.34
CA LEU A 250 9.54 25.67 -8.60
C LEU A 250 8.82 26.66 -7.66
N VAL A 251 9.56 27.53 -6.96
CA VAL A 251 8.99 28.59 -6.14
C VAL A 251 8.15 29.55 -7.01
N LYS A 252 8.65 29.99 -8.15
CA LYS A 252 7.91 30.84 -9.12
C LYS A 252 6.65 30.15 -9.66
N MET A 253 6.69 28.82 -9.81
CA MET A 253 5.54 27.99 -10.24
C MET A 253 4.51 27.74 -9.11
N GLY A 254 4.74 28.24 -7.91
CA GLY A 254 3.80 28.18 -6.79
C GLY A 254 3.93 26.94 -5.91
N SER A 255 5.10 26.28 -5.90
CA SER A 255 5.40 25.26 -4.90
C SER A 255 5.16 25.78 -3.48
N LYS A 256 4.58 24.94 -2.63
CA LYS A 256 4.30 25.24 -1.22
C LYS A 256 5.24 24.53 -0.26
N GLY A 257 6.08 23.67 -0.81
CA GLY A 257 7.13 22.97 -0.10
C GLY A 257 8.06 22.27 -1.07
N ILE A 258 9.31 22.13 -0.70
CA ILE A 258 10.33 21.43 -1.49
C ILE A 258 10.96 20.36 -0.62
N VAL A 259 10.97 19.14 -1.13
CA VAL A 259 11.77 18.04 -0.58
C VAL A 259 13.04 17.93 -1.40
N HIS A 260 14.17 18.31 -0.81
CA HIS A 260 15.48 18.15 -1.45
C HIS A 260 16.04 16.76 -1.14
N ALA A 261 16.12 15.90 -2.13
CA ALA A 261 16.70 14.57 -2.02
C ALA A 261 18.23 14.67 -2.19
N GLY A 262 18.94 14.95 -1.10
CA GLY A 262 20.38 15.19 -1.09
C GLY A 262 21.23 13.97 -1.41
N THR A 263 22.47 14.20 -1.80
CA THR A 263 23.46 13.13 -2.03
C THR A 263 23.98 12.55 -0.72
N GLY A 264 24.46 11.30 -0.74
CA GLY A 264 25.04 10.66 0.43
C GLY A 264 24.10 10.63 1.63
N ASN A 265 24.47 11.29 2.72
CA ASN A 265 23.66 11.42 3.94
C ASN A 265 22.83 12.72 3.97
N GLY A 266 22.33 13.17 2.82
CA GLY A 266 21.50 14.38 2.71
C GLY A 266 22.31 15.64 2.42
N SER A 267 23.53 15.52 1.84
CA SER A 267 24.35 16.68 1.48
C SER A 267 23.72 17.48 0.35
N ILE A 268 23.86 18.81 0.43
CA ILE A 268 23.31 19.79 -0.51
C ILE A 268 24.46 20.54 -1.15
N HIS A 269 24.42 20.76 -2.47
CA HIS A 269 25.39 21.61 -3.18
C HIS A 269 25.29 23.07 -2.70
N ASN A 270 26.43 23.77 -2.62
CA ASN A 270 26.48 25.14 -2.07
C ASN A 270 25.53 26.11 -2.81
N ASP A 271 25.48 26.03 -4.15
CA ASP A 271 24.63 26.91 -4.96
C ASP A 271 23.13 26.64 -4.71
N VAL A 272 22.76 25.37 -4.53
CA VAL A 272 21.38 24.96 -4.19
C VAL A 272 21.00 25.39 -2.77
N MET A 273 21.96 25.36 -1.83
CA MET A 273 21.71 25.79 -0.45
C MET A 273 21.27 27.26 -0.39
N VAL A 274 21.84 28.15 -1.21
CA VAL A 274 21.46 29.55 -1.29
C VAL A 274 20.00 29.70 -1.73
N THR A 275 19.59 28.98 -2.78
CA THR A 275 18.22 29.08 -3.31
C THR A 275 17.19 28.42 -2.40
N LEU A 276 17.53 27.29 -1.74
CA LEU A 276 16.67 26.66 -0.73
C LEU A 276 16.46 27.59 0.48
N LYS A 277 17.51 28.28 0.91
CA LYS A 277 17.39 29.27 1.98
C LYS A 277 16.46 30.41 1.58
N ALA A 278 16.62 30.96 0.37
CA ALA A 278 15.72 32.01 -0.15
C ALA A 278 14.26 31.50 -0.27
N ALA A 279 14.04 30.25 -0.69
CA ALA A 279 12.72 29.64 -0.71
C ALA A 279 12.12 29.57 0.70
N GLN A 280 12.87 29.09 1.69
CA GLN A 280 12.46 29.04 3.10
C GLN A 280 12.10 30.43 3.63
N ASP A 281 12.90 31.43 3.36
CA ASP A 281 12.67 32.80 3.82
C ASP A 281 11.43 33.43 3.14
N SER A 282 11.01 32.92 1.97
CA SER A 282 9.77 33.31 1.28
C SER A 282 8.52 32.49 1.71
N GLY A 283 8.68 31.54 2.62
CA GLY A 283 7.57 30.75 3.18
C GLY A 283 7.27 29.44 2.43
N VAL A 284 8.22 28.91 1.63
CA VAL A 284 8.11 27.61 0.94
C VAL A 284 8.76 26.51 1.75
#